data_af492ba3178d6af5dde6b07c9ff03086
#
_entry.id   af492ba3178d6af5dde6b07c9ff03086
#
_cell.length_a   1.000
_cell.length_b   1.000
_cell.length_c   1.000
_cell.angle_alpha   90.00
_cell.angle_beta   90.00
_cell.angle_gamma   90.00
#
_symmetry.space_group_name_H-M   'P 1'
#
loop_
_entity.id
_entity.type
_entity.pdbx_description
1 polymer ?
#
loop_
_entity_poly.entity_id
_entity_poly.type
_entity_poly.pdbx_seq_one_letter_code
_entity_poly.pdbx_strand_id
1 'polypeptide(L)'
;MKLLRVGTAGAERPALLDAAGVLRDLSGIVPDIDGALLADDAALGRIRDAAAAGELPALDGAGSDAAASRIGPPLARIGKIVCIGLNYHDHARETGAEPPTEPVIFLKAPDTVVGPDDTVLVPRGAAKTDWEVELAVVIGRTARYLESHEEALAHVAGYAVAHDVSEREFQIERGGTWDKGKNCETFNPLGPWLVTADEVPDPQALPLRLWVNGELKQNGSTADQIFPVAEVVRYVSQFITLYPGDVINTGTPAGVALGQPEPKPYLRSGDVVELEIEGLGRQRQELKDA
;
A
#
# COMPACT_ATOMS: atom_id res chain seq x y z
N MET A 1 -7.93 13.31 -5.50
CA MET A 1 -7.33 12.97 -6.83
C MET A 1 -6.78 11.55 -6.80
N LYS A 2 -6.72 10.87 -7.96
CA LYS A 2 -6.05 9.55 -8.10
C LYS A 2 -4.75 9.75 -8.87
N LEU A 3 -3.64 9.80 -8.15
CA LEU A 3 -2.30 10.02 -8.69
C LEU A 3 -1.59 8.69 -8.91
N LEU A 4 -0.99 8.49 -10.08
CA LEU A 4 -0.33 7.23 -10.45
C LEU A 4 0.86 7.47 -11.36
N ARG A 5 1.67 6.43 -11.55
CA ARG A 5 2.83 6.46 -12.43
C ARG A 5 2.71 5.35 -13.47
N VAL A 6 2.87 5.69 -14.73
CA VAL A 6 2.57 4.80 -15.87
C VAL A 6 3.78 4.66 -16.78
N GLY A 7 4.10 3.44 -17.16
CA GLY A 7 5.20 3.13 -18.08
C GLY A 7 6.08 1.97 -17.64
N THR A 8 7.21 1.83 -18.34
CA THR A 8 8.22 0.81 -18.03
C THR A 8 8.86 1.06 -16.67
N ALA A 9 9.15 -0.01 -15.92
CA ALA A 9 9.78 0.08 -14.60
C ALA A 9 11.05 0.95 -14.64
N GLY A 10 11.11 1.93 -13.74
CA GLY A 10 12.21 2.90 -13.65
C GLY A 10 12.16 4.04 -14.68
N ALA A 11 11.15 4.07 -15.54
CA ALA A 11 10.91 5.13 -16.53
C ALA A 11 9.42 5.51 -16.60
N GLU A 12 8.72 5.35 -15.50
CA GLU A 12 7.32 5.75 -15.38
C GLU A 12 7.16 7.27 -15.46
N ARG A 13 6.02 7.71 -15.96
CA ARG A 13 5.61 9.13 -16.02
C ARG A 13 4.48 9.39 -15.03
N PRO A 14 4.45 10.58 -14.41
CA PRO A 14 3.38 10.97 -13.51
C PRO A 14 2.08 11.19 -14.29
N ALA A 15 0.99 10.67 -13.74
CA ALA A 15 -0.34 10.78 -14.33
C ALA A 15 -1.42 10.96 -13.26
N LEU A 16 -2.60 11.42 -13.70
CA LEU A 16 -3.82 11.48 -12.91
C LEU A 16 -4.89 10.65 -13.63
N LEU A 17 -5.61 9.81 -12.90
CA LEU A 17 -6.80 9.16 -13.42
C LEU A 17 -8.01 10.06 -13.15
N ASP A 18 -8.64 10.55 -14.23
CA ASP A 18 -9.82 11.40 -14.11
C ASP A 18 -11.12 10.60 -13.85
N ALA A 19 -12.22 11.31 -13.61
CA ALA A 19 -13.51 10.69 -13.33
C ALA A 19 -14.10 9.90 -14.52
N ALA A 20 -13.60 10.13 -15.72
CA ALA A 20 -13.99 9.39 -16.92
C ALA A 20 -13.13 8.13 -17.15
N GLY A 21 -12.16 7.88 -16.28
CA GLY A 21 -11.21 6.75 -16.40
C GLY A 21 -10.08 7.02 -17.40
N VAL A 22 -9.86 8.28 -17.79
CA VAL A 22 -8.80 8.67 -18.72
C VAL A 22 -7.54 9.07 -17.95
N LEU A 23 -6.39 8.54 -18.38
CA LEU A 23 -5.10 8.94 -17.87
C LEU A 23 -4.72 10.33 -18.40
N ARG A 24 -4.42 11.25 -17.49
CA ARG A 24 -3.99 12.62 -17.78
C ARG A 24 -2.51 12.78 -17.46
N ASP A 25 -1.76 13.32 -18.40
CA ASP A 25 -0.31 13.53 -18.25
C ASP A 25 -0.03 14.72 -17.31
N LEU A 26 0.77 14.49 -16.29
CA LEU A 26 1.21 15.51 -15.34
C LEU A 26 2.63 16.00 -15.61
N SER A 27 3.35 15.45 -16.59
CA SER A 27 4.77 15.77 -16.86
C SER A 27 5.02 17.25 -17.20
N GLY A 28 3.99 17.96 -17.66
CA GLY A 28 4.05 19.41 -17.90
C GLY A 28 3.94 20.27 -16.63
N ILE A 29 3.55 19.69 -15.50
CA ILE A 29 3.34 20.41 -14.23
C ILE A 29 4.37 19.98 -13.17
N VAL A 30 4.67 18.67 -13.11
CA VAL A 30 5.57 18.08 -12.10
C VAL A 30 6.50 17.06 -12.77
N PRO A 31 7.74 16.91 -12.27
CA PRO A 31 8.67 15.93 -12.81
C PRO A 31 8.28 14.49 -12.49
N ASP A 32 7.73 14.26 -11.30
CA ASP A 32 7.24 12.94 -10.85
C ASP A 32 6.33 13.09 -9.61
N ILE A 33 5.76 11.96 -9.14
CA ILE A 33 4.98 11.88 -7.89
C ILE A 33 5.91 11.36 -6.80
N ASP A 34 6.39 12.26 -5.96
CA ASP A 34 7.32 11.96 -4.88
C ASP A 34 7.01 12.78 -3.61
N GLY A 35 7.84 12.66 -2.59
CA GLY A 35 7.69 13.41 -1.35
C GLY A 35 7.77 14.92 -1.53
N ALA A 36 8.51 15.41 -2.53
CA ALA A 36 8.61 16.85 -2.80
C ALA A 36 7.27 17.40 -3.33
N LEU A 37 6.63 16.68 -4.25
CA LEU A 37 5.27 17.02 -4.70
C LEU A 37 4.27 16.96 -3.56
N LEU A 38 4.28 15.88 -2.75
CA LEU A 38 3.30 15.69 -1.67
C LEU A 38 3.41 16.76 -0.56
N ALA A 39 4.58 17.37 -0.40
CA ALA A 39 4.81 18.47 0.54
C ALA A 39 4.49 19.86 -0.03
N ASP A 40 4.20 19.97 -1.33
CA ASP A 40 3.93 21.25 -2.02
C ASP A 40 2.42 21.41 -2.28
N ASP A 41 1.72 22.01 -1.31
CA ASP A 41 0.29 22.32 -1.42
C ASP A 41 -0.03 23.17 -2.67
N ALA A 42 0.89 24.03 -3.11
CA ALA A 42 0.69 24.86 -4.29
C ALA A 42 0.80 24.04 -5.59
N ALA A 43 1.73 23.07 -5.66
CA ALA A 43 1.82 22.15 -6.80
C ALA A 43 0.60 21.23 -6.87
N LEU A 44 0.16 20.66 -5.75
CA LEU A 44 -1.08 19.87 -5.68
C LEU A 44 -2.30 20.71 -6.07
N GLY A 45 -2.34 21.98 -5.66
CA GLY A 45 -3.37 22.94 -6.07
C GLY A 45 -3.40 23.13 -7.60
N ARG A 46 -2.25 23.39 -8.23
CA ARG A 46 -2.15 23.55 -9.70
C ARG A 46 -2.66 22.30 -10.45
N ILE A 47 -2.31 21.09 -9.97
CA ILE A 47 -2.82 19.84 -10.57
C ILE A 47 -4.34 19.79 -10.46
N ARG A 48 -4.89 20.09 -9.28
CA ARG A 48 -6.34 20.08 -9.03
C ARG A 48 -7.07 21.08 -9.92
N ASP A 49 -6.56 22.29 -10.02
CA ASP A 49 -7.15 23.36 -10.84
C ASP A 49 -7.13 23.00 -12.33
N ALA A 50 -6.00 22.52 -12.85
CA ALA A 50 -5.85 22.07 -14.23
C ALA A 50 -6.76 20.88 -14.55
N ALA A 51 -6.91 19.93 -13.61
CA ALA A 51 -7.84 18.81 -13.76
C ALA A 51 -9.30 19.29 -13.82
N ALA A 52 -9.70 20.19 -12.91
CA ALA A 52 -11.05 20.75 -12.89
C ALA A 52 -11.37 21.58 -14.13
N ALA A 53 -10.39 22.30 -14.68
CA ALA A 53 -10.52 23.07 -15.92
C ALA A 53 -10.49 22.20 -17.19
N GLY A 54 -10.16 20.90 -17.09
CA GLY A 54 -10.00 20.01 -18.25
C GLY A 54 -8.76 20.32 -19.10
N GLU A 55 -7.77 20.98 -18.55
CA GLU A 55 -6.56 21.45 -19.24
C GLU A 55 -5.45 20.38 -19.30
N LEU A 56 -5.56 19.30 -18.52
CA LEU A 56 -4.60 18.21 -18.55
C LEU A 56 -4.71 17.40 -19.85
N PRO A 57 -3.62 17.28 -20.63
CA PRO A 57 -3.66 16.47 -21.84
C PRO A 57 -3.85 14.99 -21.49
N ALA A 58 -4.49 14.24 -22.40
CA ALA A 58 -4.47 12.78 -22.29
C ALA A 58 -3.02 12.28 -22.39
N LEU A 59 -2.71 11.21 -21.67
CA LEU A 59 -1.40 10.59 -21.75
C LEU A 59 -1.21 9.95 -23.13
N ASP A 60 -0.24 10.45 -23.92
CA ASP A 60 0.02 9.97 -25.29
C ASP A 60 0.66 8.56 -25.31
N GLY A 61 0.31 7.79 -26.35
CA GLY A 61 0.86 6.47 -26.65
C GLY A 61 0.06 5.33 -26.03
N ALA A 62 0.66 4.16 -25.85
CA ALA A 62 0.03 2.96 -25.28
C ALA A 62 -0.49 3.14 -23.84
N GLY A 63 -0.46 4.37 -23.32
CA GLY A 63 -0.79 4.74 -21.98
C GLY A 63 -2.06 5.56 -21.79
N SER A 64 -2.86 5.82 -22.84
CA SER A 64 -4.13 6.56 -22.67
C SER A 64 -5.24 5.73 -22.02
N ASP A 65 -5.10 4.40 -22.03
CA ASP A 65 -5.98 3.45 -21.35
C ASP A 65 -5.22 2.84 -20.16
N ALA A 66 -5.70 3.09 -18.95
CA ALA A 66 -5.12 2.53 -17.72
C ALA A 66 -5.05 1.00 -17.75
N ALA A 67 -6.02 0.34 -18.39
CA ALA A 67 -6.07 -1.11 -18.51
C ALA A 67 -5.04 -1.70 -19.50
N ALA A 68 -4.52 -0.87 -20.43
CA ALA A 68 -3.56 -1.29 -21.46
C ALA A 68 -2.10 -0.96 -21.12
N SER A 69 -1.87 -0.22 -20.02
CA SER A 69 -0.55 0.29 -19.65
C SER A 69 -0.08 -0.32 -18.35
N ARG A 70 1.23 -0.61 -18.25
CA ARG A 70 1.80 -0.97 -16.94
C ARG A 70 1.67 0.24 -16.01
N ILE A 71 1.07 0.01 -14.85
CA ILE A 71 1.03 0.95 -13.74
C ILE A 71 2.19 0.58 -12.81
N GLY A 72 3.07 1.54 -12.53
CA GLY A 72 4.12 1.40 -11.53
C GLY A 72 3.64 1.74 -10.12
N PRO A 73 4.51 1.64 -9.11
CA PRO A 73 4.20 2.17 -7.79
C PRO A 73 3.80 3.65 -7.89
N PRO A 74 2.81 4.12 -7.12
CA PRO A 74 2.30 5.49 -7.25
C PRO A 74 3.29 6.57 -6.81
N LEU A 75 4.36 6.17 -6.11
CA LEU A 75 5.44 7.04 -5.66
C LEU A 75 6.76 6.68 -6.34
N ALA A 76 7.44 7.68 -6.89
CA ALA A 76 8.74 7.51 -7.55
C ALA A 76 9.85 7.13 -6.57
N ARG A 77 9.72 7.58 -5.33
CA ARG A 77 10.69 7.34 -4.26
C ARG A 77 10.00 7.26 -2.92
N ILE A 78 10.28 6.19 -2.20
CA ILE A 78 9.84 5.98 -0.82
C ILE A 78 11.08 5.98 0.07
N GLY A 79 11.05 6.77 1.15
CA GLY A 79 12.17 6.86 2.10
C GLY A 79 12.22 5.65 3.02
N LYS A 80 11.07 5.25 3.55
CA LYS A 80 10.88 4.06 4.39
C LYS A 80 9.44 3.57 4.32
N ILE A 81 9.25 2.28 4.63
CA ILE A 81 7.94 1.67 4.83
C ILE A 81 7.90 1.19 6.28
N VAL A 82 7.02 1.79 7.07
CA VAL A 82 6.73 1.39 8.43
C VAL A 82 5.51 0.48 8.40
N CYS A 83 5.55 -0.65 9.08
CA CYS A 83 4.45 -1.60 9.08
C CYS A 83 3.96 -1.84 10.51
N ILE A 84 2.66 -2.07 10.64
CA ILE A 84 2.00 -2.33 11.93
C ILE A 84 1.52 -3.78 11.96
N GLY A 85 2.11 -4.60 12.81
CA GLY A 85 1.70 -5.99 13.01
C GLY A 85 0.49 -6.12 13.94
N LEU A 86 -0.32 -7.18 13.72
CA LEU A 86 -1.45 -7.56 14.57
C LEU A 86 -2.44 -6.42 14.85
N ASN A 87 -2.80 -5.65 13.84
CA ASN A 87 -3.62 -4.45 14.01
C ASN A 87 -5.12 -4.66 13.71
N TYR A 88 -5.60 -5.90 13.66
CA TYR A 88 -7.02 -6.20 13.49
C TYR A 88 -7.49 -7.18 14.56
N HIS A 89 -8.66 -6.92 15.15
CA HIS A 89 -9.23 -7.79 16.19
C HIS A 89 -9.53 -9.20 15.70
N ASP A 90 -10.02 -9.34 14.47
CA ASP A 90 -10.30 -10.63 13.86
C ASP A 90 -9.02 -11.41 13.54
N HIS A 91 -7.96 -10.74 13.06
CA HIS A 91 -6.67 -11.35 12.79
C HIS A 91 -5.96 -11.81 14.07
N ALA A 92 -6.01 -11.04 15.15
CA ALA A 92 -5.51 -11.48 16.45
C ALA A 92 -6.21 -12.76 16.93
N ARG A 93 -7.55 -12.81 16.79
CA ARG A 93 -8.35 -14.01 17.15
C ARG A 93 -7.99 -15.24 16.31
N GLU A 94 -7.87 -15.11 14.98
CA GLU A 94 -7.56 -16.27 14.11
C GLU A 94 -6.18 -16.88 14.40
N THR A 95 -5.21 -16.04 14.77
CA THR A 95 -3.85 -16.48 15.11
C THR A 95 -3.68 -16.91 16.56
N GLY A 96 -4.73 -16.74 17.40
CA GLY A 96 -4.69 -17.03 18.83
C GLY A 96 -3.81 -16.06 19.62
N ALA A 97 -3.52 -14.89 19.06
CA ALA A 97 -2.75 -13.85 19.73
C ALA A 97 -3.67 -12.93 20.57
N GLU A 98 -3.18 -12.49 21.72
CA GLU A 98 -3.85 -11.41 22.45
C GLU A 98 -3.66 -10.10 21.68
N PRO A 99 -4.72 -9.25 21.61
CA PRO A 99 -4.58 -7.92 21.02
C PRO A 99 -3.44 -7.13 21.70
N PRO A 100 -2.52 -6.55 20.92
CA PRO A 100 -1.42 -5.79 21.50
C PRO A 100 -1.94 -4.52 22.20
N THR A 101 -1.26 -4.10 23.25
CA THR A 101 -1.58 -2.87 24.00
C THR A 101 -0.99 -1.62 23.36
N GLU A 102 -0.05 -1.79 22.42
CA GLU A 102 0.63 -0.74 21.64
C GLU A 102 0.88 -1.25 20.22
N PRO A 103 0.93 -0.38 19.20
CA PRO A 103 1.24 -0.79 17.83
C PRO A 103 2.60 -1.51 17.73
N VAL A 104 2.58 -2.72 17.16
CA VAL A 104 3.80 -3.50 16.89
C VAL A 104 4.44 -2.98 15.61
N ILE A 105 5.58 -2.30 15.72
CA ILE A 105 6.27 -1.67 14.58
C ILE A 105 7.35 -2.59 14.04
N PHE A 106 7.38 -2.75 12.70
CA PHE A 106 8.49 -3.30 11.95
C PHE A 106 8.67 -2.53 10.63
N LEU A 107 9.75 -2.81 9.88
CA LEU A 107 10.08 -2.08 8.66
C LEU A 107 10.15 -3.01 7.47
N LYS A 108 9.75 -2.48 6.31
CA LYS A 108 10.09 -3.04 4.99
C LYS A 108 11.05 -2.10 4.27
N ALA A 109 12.02 -2.68 3.58
CA ALA A 109 12.94 -1.93 2.74
C ALA A 109 12.19 -1.36 1.52
N PRO A 110 12.45 -0.11 1.09
CA PRO A 110 11.75 0.49 -0.05
C PRO A 110 11.94 -0.24 -1.38
N ASP A 111 12.99 -1.03 -1.52
CA ASP A 111 13.27 -1.85 -2.71
C ASP A 111 12.40 -3.11 -2.82
N THR A 112 11.58 -3.40 -1.81
CA THR A 112 10.51 -4.42 -1.91
C THR A 112 9.31 -3.95 -2.73
N VAL A 113 9.20 -2.64 -3.01
CA VAL A 113 8.04 -2.05 -3.68
C VAL A 113 8.05 -2.33 -5.17
N VAL A 114 6.92 -2.82 -5.65
CA VAL A 114 6.63 -3.02 -7.08
C VAL A 114 5.24 -2.46 -7.41
N GLY A 115 4.92 -2.37 -8.68
CA GLY A 115 3.60 -1.92 -9.14
C GLY A 115 2.47 -2.90 -8.77
N PRO A 116 1.21 -2.46 -8.88
CA PRO A 116 0.04 -3.22 -8.44
C PRO A 116 -0.15 -4.54 -9.19
N ASP A 117 0.33 -4.63 -10.43
CA ASP A 117 0.17 -5.80 -11.30
C ASP A 117 1.52 -6.44 -11.67
N ASP A 118 2.60 -6.03 -10.99
CA ASP A 118 3.91 -6.64 -11.19
C ASP A 118 3.98 -8.05 -10.55
N THR A 119 4.88 -8.87 -11.06
CA THR A 119 5.11 -10.22 -10.54
C THR A 119 5.63 -10.17 -9.10
N VAL A 120 5.10 -11.03 -8.24
CA VAL A 120 5.65 -11.30 -6.91
C VAL A 120 6.53 -12.55 -6.98
N LEU A 121 7.76 -12.45 -6.45
CA LEU A 121 8.74 -13.54 -6.49
C LEU A 121 8.67 -14.37 -5.21
N VAL A 122 8.44 -15.68 -5.36
CA VAL A 122 8.58 -16.65 -4.26
C VAL A 122 10.06 -16.87 -3.98
N PRO A 123 10.57 -16.53 -2.78
CA PRO A 123 11.99 -16.61 -2.48
C PRO A 123 12.55 -18.03 -2.54
N ARG A 124 13.83 -18.18 -2.85
CA ARG A 124 14.50 -19.49 -2.86
C ARG A 124 14.43 -20.15 -1.49
N GLY A 125 13.95 -21.38 -1.45
CA GLY A 125 13.77 -22.14 -0.22
C GLY A 125 12.58 -21.71 0.61
N ALA A 126 11.74 -20.80 0.13
CA ALA A 126 10.47 -20.43 0.75
C ALA A 126 9.48 -21.60 0.71
N ALA A 127 8.76 -21.78 1.80
CA ALA A 127 7.74 -22.80 1.93
C ALA A 127 6.41 -22.27 2.48
N LYS A 128 6.41 -21.07 3.02
CA LYS A 128 5.28 -20.49 3.75
C LYS A 128 4.99 -19.04 3.33
N THR A 129 5.06 -18.77 2.01
CA THR A 129 4.72 -17.45 1.45
C THR A 129 3.24 -17.18 1.61
N ASP A 130 2.88 -16.05 2.20
CA ASP A 130 1.54 -15.69 2.64
C ASP A 130 1.13 -14.32 2.10
N TRP A 131 -0.17 -14.06 2.05
CA TRP A 131 -0.80 -12.83 1.56
C TRP A 131 -1.34 -11.97 2.69
N GLU A 132 -1.33 -10.66 2.51
CA GLU A 132 -1.91 -9.67 3.44
C GLU A 132 -2.39 -8.43 2.68
N VAL A 133 -3.71 -8.23 2.53
CA VAL A 133 -4.25 -6.95 2.05
C VAL A 133 -4.19 -5.90 3.14
N GLU A 134 -3.62 -4.73 2.85
CA GLU A 134 -3.44 -3.66 3.82
C GLU A 134 -3.80 -2.28 3.25
N LEU A 135 -4.33 -1.42 4.11
CA LEU A 135 -4.39 0.01 3.85
C LEU A 135 -2.99 0.61 4.00
N ALA A 136 -2.47 1.21 2.94
CA ALA A 136 -1.26 2.02 2.98
C ALA A 136 -1.61 3.48 3.22
N VAL A 137 -0.97 4.11 4.20
CA VAL A 137 -1.05 5.54 4.51
C VAL A 137 0.21 6.21 3.98
N VAL A 138 0.06 7.24 3.14
CA VAL A 138 1.18 7.99 2.57
C VAL A 138 1.31 9.33 3.29
N ILE A 139 2.50 9.62 3.78
CA ILE A 139 2.80 10.85 4.52
C ILE A 139 2.99 12.03 3.55
N GLY A 140 2.35 13.15 3.84
CA GLY A 140 2.42 14.39 3.06
C GLY A 140 3.23 15.51 3.71
N ARG A 141 3.33 15.50 5.03
CA ARG A 141 4.08 16.49 5.82
C ARG A 141 4.97 15.78 6.83
N THR A 142 6.12 16.38 7.16
CA THR A 142 7.03 15.80 8.16
C THR A 142 6.32 15.62 9.49
N ALA A 143 6.14 14.37 9.92
CA ALA A 143 5.48 13.99 11.16
C ALA A 143 6.51 13.57 12.22
N ARG A 144 6.55 14.28 13.33
CA ARG A 144 7.45 14.04 14.45
C ARG A 144 6.82 14.52 15.74
N TYR A 145 6.67 13.64 16.71
CA TYR A 145 6.09 13.93 18.04
C TYR A 145 4.70 14.56 17.97
N LEU A 146 3.84 14.04 17.08
CA LEU A 146 2.47 14.54 16.95
C LEU A 146 1.69 14.28 18.24
N GLU A 147 0.88 15.26 18.66
CA GLU A 147 0.21 15.23 19.96
C GLU A 147 -1.24 14.77 19.88
N SER A 148 -1.89 14.89 18.71
CA SER A 148 -3.31 14.55 18.56
C SER A 148 -3.61 13.73 17.30
N HIS A 149 -4.77 13.08 17.27
CA HIS A 149 -5.29 12.37 16.10
C HIS A 149 -5.59 13.31 14.94
N GLU A 150 -6.10 14.51 15.23
CA GLU A 150 -6.39 15.53 14.23
C GLU A 150 -5.10 15.99 13.53
N GLU A 151 -4.06 16.28 14.33
CA GLU A 151 -2.74 16.60 13.80
C GLU A 151 -2.18 15.46 12.95
N ALA A 152 -2.29 14.22 13.41
CA ALA A 152 -1.83 13.05 12.69
C ALA A 152 -2.48 12.93 11.30
N LEU A 153 -3.79 13.07 11.19
CA LEU A 153 -4.50 13.02 9.91
C LEU A 153 -4.14 14.19 9.00
N ALA A 154 -3.86 15.37 9.54
CA ALA A 154 -3.41 16.53 8.76
C ALA A 154 -2.02 16.35 8.11
N HIS A 155 -1.25 15.35 8.54
CA HIS A 155 0.05 15.00 7.95
C HIS A 155 -0.04 13.92 6.87
N VAL A 156 -1.23 13.36 6.60
CA VAL A 156 -1.46 12.34 5.58
C VAL A 156 -1.73 12.97 4.22
N ALA A 157 -0.98 12.56 3.19
CA ALA A 157 -1.22 12.96 1.79
C ALA A 157 -2.38 12.19 1.17
N GLY A 158 -2.53 10.92 1.52
CA GLY A 158 -3.54 10.03 0.99
C GLY A 158 -3.30 8.57 1.29
N TYR A 159 -4.00 7.72 0.55
CA TYR A 159 -4.10 6.29 0.80
C TYR A 159 -3.92 5.47 -0.48
N ALA A 160 -3.42 4.26 -0.34
CA ALA A 160 -3.27 3.30 -1.42
C ALA A 160 -3.57 1.88 -0.91
N VAL A 161 -3.68 0.92 -1.83
CA VAL A 161 -3.70 -0.50 -1.49
C VAL A 161 -2.26 -1.00 -1.40
N ALA A 162 -1.92 -1.74 -0.35
CA ALA A 162 -0.66 -2.46 -0.23
C ALA A 162 -0.90 -3.97 -0.09
N HIS A 163 0.07 -4.76 -0.57
CA HIS A 163 0.15 -6.19 -0.34
C HIS A 163 1.39 -6.47 0.50
N ASP A 164 1.24 -6.68 1.80
CA ASP A 164 2.37 -6.97 2.71
C ASP A 164 2.72 -8.46 2.66
N VAL A 165 3.23 -8.92 1.50
CA VAL A 165 3.64 -10.31 1.29
C VAL A 165 4.65 -10.75 2.35
N SER A 166 4.46 -11.97 2.88
CA SER A 166 5.21 -12.46 4.02
C SER A 166 5.68 -13.90 3.79
N GLU A 167 6.95 -14.19 4.04
CA GLU A 167 7.40 -15.58 4.14
C GLU A 167 7.46 -15.97 5.62
N ARG A 168 6.48 -16.73 6.08
CA ARG A 168 6.26 -17.00 7.52
C ARG A 168 7.37 -17.81 8.17
N GLU A 169 8.01 -18.74 7.44
CA GLU A 169 9.17 -19.48 7.98
C GLU A 169 10.32 -18.51 8.29
N PHE A 170 10.63 -17.61 7.34
CA PHE A 170 11.71 -16.63 7.55
C PHE A 170 11.36 -15.63 8.64
N GLN A 171 10.09 -15.22 8.72
CA GLN A 171 9.58 -14.25 9.68
C GLN A 171 9.63 -14.79 11.12
N ILE A 172 9.15 -16.03 11.35
CA ILE A 172 8.84 -16.54 12.69
C ILE A 172 9.87 -17.58 13.15
N GLU A 173 10.35 -18.46 12.24
CA GLU A 173 11.09 -19.64 12.61
C GLU A 173 12.62 -19.47 12.52
N ARG A 174 13.09 -18.33 11.97
CA ARG A 174 14.52 -18.07 11.73
C ARG A 174 15.08 -16.92 12.57
N GLY A 175 15.02 -17.04 13.90
CA GLY A 175 15.74 -16.18 14.82
C GLY A 175 15.03 -14.89 15.26
N GLY A 176 13.73 -14.83 15.13
CA GLY A 176 12.88 -13.90 15.88
C GLY A 176 12.75 -12.46 15.39
N THR A 177 13.41 -12.05 14.31
CA THR A 177 13.13 -10.76 13.65
C THR A 177 12.24 -10.96 12.43
N TRP A 178 11.21 -10.15 12.28
CA TRP A 178 10.24 -10.26 11.17
C TRP A 178 10.83 -9.87 9.83
N ASP A 179 11.85 -9.03 9.84
CA ASP A 179 12.46 -8.44 8.63
C ASP A 179 12.83 -9.48 7.56
N LYS A 180 13.35 -10.64 7.96
CA LYS A 180 13.73 -11.70 7.00
C LYS A 180 12.56 -12.20 6.16
N GLY A 181 11.36 -12.27 6.73
CA GLY A 181 10.16 -12.74 6.04
C GLY A 181 9.37 -11.61 5.37
N LYS A 182 9.67 -10.36 5.66
CA LYS A 182 8.96 -9.20 5.17
C LYS A 182 9.72 -8.42 4.08
N ASN A 183 11.04 -8.68 3.91
CA ASN A 183 11.91 -7.89 3.03
C ASN A 183 12.47 -8.71 1.86
N CYS A 184 11.80 -9.77 1.44
CA CYS A 184 12.14 -10.44 0.19
C CYS A 184 11.78 -9.54 -1.00
N GLU A 185 12.49 -9.71 -2.11
CA GLU A 185 12.27 -8.94 -3.34
C GLU A 185 10.79 -9.01 -3.76
N THR A 186 10.22 -7.87 -4.18
CA THR A 186 8.83 -7.70 -4.62
C THR A 186 7.74 -7.85 -3.55
N PHE A 187 8.10 -7.92 -2.28
CA PHE A 187 7.15 -8.25 -1.20
C PHE A 187 6.26 -7.07 -0.75
N ASN A 188 6.24 -5.95 -1.51
CA ASN A 188 5.34 -4.83 -1.23
C ASN A 188 4.71 -4.23 -2.49
N PRO A 189 3.88 -4.98 -3.26
CA PRO A 189 3.07 -4.37 -4.30
C PRO A 189 2.25 -3.20 -3.74
N LEU A 190 2.31 -2.03 -4.42
CA LEU A 190 1.68 -0.78 -3.96
C LEU A 190 0.95 -0.09 -5.11
N GLY A 191 -0.27 0.35 -4.86
CA GLY A 191 -1.08 1.07 -5.84
C GLY A 191 -2.50 0.51 -5.96
N PRO A 192 -3.21 0.68 -7.11
CA PRO A 192 -2.72 1.19 -8.40
C PRO A 192 -2.47 2.71 -8.45
N TRP A 193 -2.99 3.46 -7.50
CA TRP A 193 -2.83 4.90 -7.38
C TRP A 193 -2.80 5.32 -5.93
N LEU A 194 -2.30 6.51 -5.69
CA LEU A 194 -2.48 7.27 -4.46
C LEU A 194 -3.80 8.05 -4.58
N VAL A 195 -4.76 7.77 -3.71
CA VAL A 195 -5.98 8.58 -3.54
C VAL A 195 -5.69 9.65 -2.50
N THR A 196 -5.79 10.92 -2.88
CA THR A 196 -5.53 12.02 -1.93
C THR A 196 -6.52 12.02 -0.77
N ALA A 197 -6.08 12.45 0.42
CA ALA A 197 -6.84 12.32 1.66
C ALA A 197 -8.22 13.00 1.61
N ASP A 198 -8.36 14.07 0.84
CA ASP A 198 -9.62 14.79 0.63
C ASP A 198 -10.71 13.96 -0.11
N GLU A 199 -10.33 12.89 -0.79
CA GLU A 199 -11.25 11.95 -1.45
C GLU A 199 -11.58 10.70 -0.64
N VAL A 200 -11.01 10.57 0.56
CA VAL A 200 -11.28 9.47 1.48
C VAL A 200 -11.88 10.04 2.78
N PRO A 201 -13.21 10.16 2.85
CA PRO A 201 -13.87 10.86 3.97
C PRO A 201 -13.61 10.19 5.32
N ASP A 202 -13.53 8.86 5.35
CA ASP A 202 -13.27 8.08 6.56
C ASP A 202 -12.36 6.88 6.25
N PRO A 203 -11.06 6.96 6.58
CA PRO A 203 -10.15 5.84 6.40
C PRO A 203 -10.42 4.66 7.34
N GLN A 204 -11.31 4.82 8.34
CA GLN A 204 -11.72 3.75 9.27
C GLN A 204 -13.00 3.03 8.86
N ALA A 205 -13.52 3.25 7.66
CA ALA A 205 -14.73 2.61 7.15
C ALA A 205 -14.54 1.96 5.77
N LEU A 206 -13.32 1.53 5.45
CA LEU A 206 -12.97 0.98 4.13
C LEU A 206 -13.04 -0.54 4.13
N PRO A 207 -13.90 -1.17 3.30
CA PRO A 207 -13.87 -2.60 3.05
C PRO A 207 -12.59 -3.02 2.32
N LEU A 208 -11.97 -4.13 2.79
CA LEU A 208 -10.80 -4.76 2.18
C LEU A 208 -11.11 -6.19 1.79
N ARG A 209 -10.70 -6.61 0.60
CA ARG A 209 -10.88 -7.99 0.12
C ARG A 209 -9.63 -8.49 -0.57
N LEU A 210 -9.39 -9.81 -0.45
CA LEU A 210 -8.32 -10.49 -1.16
C LEU A 210 -8.77 -11.87 -1.61
N TRP A 211 -8.40 -12.22 -2.83
CA TRP A 211 -8.65 -13.53 -3.45
C TRP A 211 -7.34 -14.18 -3.84
N VAL A 212 -7.27 -15.50 -3.69
CA VAL A 212 -6.20 -16.34 -4.22
C VAL A 212 -6.84 -17.30 -5.22
N ASN A 213 -6.37 -17.29 -6.46
CA ASN A 213 -6.90 -18.10 -7.56
C ASN A 213 -8.43 -17.96 -7.72
N GLY A 214 -8.96 -16.77 -7.51
CA GLY A 214 -10.39 -16.45 -7.57
C GLY A 214 -11.20 -16.84 -6.33
N GLU A 215 -10.61 -17.47 -5.33
CA GLU A 215 -11.26 -17.81 -4.07
C GLU A 215 -11.05 -16.68 -3.04
N LEU A 216 -12.15 -16.15 -2.47
CA LEU A 216 -12.11 -15.11 -1.45
C LEU A 216 -11.45 -15.64 -0.17
N LYS A 217 -10.35 -15.00 0.24
CA LYS A 217 -9.57 -15.35 1.43
C LYS A 217 -9.69 -14.33 2.54
N GLN A 218 -9.61 -13.04 2.23
CA GLN A 218 -9.79 -11.98 3.22
C GLN A 218 -11.02 -11.13 2.85
N ASN A 219 -11.82 -10.77 3.85
CA ASN A 219 -12.99 -9.91 3.69
C ASN A 219 -13.20 -9.15 5.01
N GLY A 220 -12.54 -8.03 5.15
CA GLY A 220 -12.52 -7.23 6.37
C GLY A 220 -12.88 -5.76 6.13
N SER A 221 -12.72 -4.97 7.17
CA SER A 221 -12.90 -3.51 7.12
C SER A 221 -11.89 -2.85 8.06
N THR A 222 -11.37 -1.67 7.67
CA THR A 222 -10.53 -0.85 8.55
C THR A 222 -11.22 -0.47 9.86
N ALA A 223 -12.55 -0.60 9.94
CA ALA A 223 -13.29 -0.43 11.19
C ALA A 223 -12.92 -1.45 12.27
N ASP A 224 -12.35 -2.62 11.90
CA ASP A 224 -11.91 -3.65 12.86
C ASP A 224 -10.45 -3.46 13.32
N GLN A 225 -9.77 -2.37 12.90
CA GLN A 225 -8.43 -2.04 13.37
C GLN A 225 -8.41 -1.82 14.88
N ILE A 226 -7.41 -2.39 15.56
CA ILE A 226 -7.16 -2.19 17.00
C ILE A 226 -6.68 -0.75 17.23
N PHE A 227 -5.75 -0.28 16.40
CA PHE A 227 -5.26 1.09 16.40
C PHE A 227 -5.67 1.77 15.09
N PRO A 228 -6.56 2.78 15.15
CA PRO A 228 -7.00 3.51 13.96
C PRO A 228 -5.85 4.26 13.30
N VAL A 229 -6.00 4.61 12.03
CA VAL A 229 -4.99 5.32 11.21
C VAL A 229 -4.40 6.51 11.95
N ALA A 230 -5.23 7.34 12.56
CA ALA A 230 -4.79 8.52 13.29
C ALA A 230 -3.85 8.17 14.48
N GLU A 231 -4.20 7.11 15.23
CA GLU A 231 -3.35 6.64 16.33
C GLU A 231 -2.05 6.04 15.82
N VAL A 232 -2.10 5.25 14.73
CA VAL A 232 -0.91 4.67 14.10
C VAL A 232 0.08 5.77 13.69
N VAL A 233 -0.37 6.79 12.98
CA VAL A 233 0.50 7.91 12.54
C VAL A 233 1.05 8.68 13.74
N ARG A 234 0.20 9.01 14.72
CA ARG A 234 0.58 9.69 15.96
C ARG A 234 1.64 8.88 16.72
N TYR A 235 1.37 7.58 16.94
CA TYR A 235 2.24 6.70 17.71
C TYR A 235 3.60 6.50 17.04
N VAL A 236 3.62 6.18 15.75
CA VAL A 236 4.87 6.01 14.99
C VAL A 236 5.73 7.26 15.04
N SER A 237 5.12 8.45 14.99
CA SER A 237 5.83 9.74 15.05
C SER A 237 6.58 9.99 16.36
N GLN A 238 6.27 9.25 17.43
CA GLN A 238 6.99 9.35 18.71
C GLN A 238 8.38 8.71 18.64
N PHE A 239 8.59 7.74 17.75
CA PHE A 239 9.82 6.94 17.66
C PHE A 239 10.55 7.15 16.35
N ILE A 240 9.82 7.38 15.26
CA ILE A 240 10.34 7.47 13.90
C ILE A 240 9.84 8.77 13.27
N THR A 241 10.74 9.66 12.89
CA THR A 241 10.37 10.82 12.08
C THR A 241 9.93 10.33 10.71
N LEU A 242 8.69 10.66 10.33
CA LEU A 242 8.14 10.36 9.02
C LEU A 242 8.30 11.58 8.12
N TYR A 243 8.72 11.36 6.88
CA TYR A 243 8.90 12.40 5.89
C TYR A 243 7.87 12.24 4.75
N PRO A 244 7.58 13.31 3.99
CA PRO A 244 6.71 13.22 2.83
C PRO A 244 7.16 12.12 1.87
N GLY A 245 6.21 11.26 1.45
CA GLY A 245 6.46 10.10 0.63
C GLY A 245 6.83 8.82 1.40
N ASP A 246 7.00 8.86 2.73
CA ASP A 246 7.07 7.65 3.55
C ASP A 246 5.69 6.98 3.58
N VAL A 247 5.70 5.65 3.71
CA VAL A 247 4.48 4.83 3.70
C VAL A 247 4.33 4.12 5.04
N ILE A 248 3.10 3.99 5.52
CA ILE A 248 2.75 3.13 6.63
C ILE A 248 1.77 2.07 6.13
N ASN A 249 2.15 0.78 6.22
CA ASN A 249 1.24 -0.35 6.07
C ASN A 249 0.55 -0.60 7.41
N THR A 250 -0.78 -0.61 7.44
CA THR A 250 -1.54 -0.49 8.71
C THR A 250 -2.01 -1.81 9.31
N GLY A 251 -1.54 -2.93 8.79
CA GLY A 251 -1.96 -4.27 9.22
C GLY A 251 -3.06 -4.85 8.34
N THR A 252 -3.25 -6.15 8.45
CA THR A 252 -4.17 -6.96 7.63
C THR A 252 -5.29 -7.57 8.47
N PRO A 253 -6.53 -7.73 7.92
CA PRO A 253 -7.61 -8.46 8.56
C PRO A 253 -7.38 -9.98 8.53
N ALA A 254 -8.26 -10.74 9.20
CA ALA A 254 -8.27 -12.20 9.17
C ALA A 254 -8.38 -12.79 7.75
N GLY A 255 -7.95 -14.04 7.60
CA GLY A 255 -8.02 -14.81 6.36
C GLY A 255 -6.67 -15.08 5.69
N VAL A 256 -5.56 -14.78 6.36
CA VAL A 256 -4.20 -15.12 5.91
C VAL A 256 -3.97 -16.64 5.92
N ALA A 257 -3.02 -17.15 5.13
CA ALA A 257 -2.72 -18.59 5.12
C ALA A 257 -2.24 -19.10 6.49
N LEU A 258 -1.49 -18.27 7.24
CA LEU A 258 -1.04 -18.59 8.58
C LEU A 258 -2.18 -18.94 9.54
N GLY A 259 -3.34 -18.28 9.42
CA GLY A 259 -4.54 -18.51 10.23
C GLY A 259 -5.38 -19.72 9.80
N GLN A 260 -5.11 -20.30 8.61
CA GLN A 260 -5.90 -21.42 8.08
C GLN A 260 -5.57 -22.77 8.73
N PRO A 261 -6.50 -23.74 8.70
CA PRO A 261 -6.23 -25.13 9.12
C PRO A 261 -5.10 -25.79 8.31
N GLU A 262 -4.44 -26.81 8.89
CA GLU A 262 -3.48 -27.64 8.17
C GLU A 262 -4.19 -28.59 7.16
N PRO A 263 -3.59 -28.81 5.96
CA PRO A 263 -2.38 -28.16 5.44
C PRO A 263 -2.67 -26.72 5.02
N LYS A 264 -1.85 -25.78 5.51
CA LYS A 264 -2.02 -24.34 5.22
C LYS A 264 -1.80 -24.05 3.74
N PRO A 265 -2.67 -23.23 3.11
CA PRO A 265 -2.63 -22.99 1.66
C PRO A 265 -1.62 -21.89 1.27
N TYR A 266 -0.37 -22.01 1.69
CA TYR A 266 0.66 -21.04 1.35
C TYR A 266 0.86 -20.91 -0.17
N LEU A 267 1.15 -19.69 -0.61
CA LEU A 267 1.36 -19.32 -2.00
C LEU A 267 2.54 -20.07 -2.65
N ARG A 268 2.39 -20.33 -3.95
CA ARG A 268 3.38 -20.99 -4.79
C ARG A 268 3.50 -20.26 -6.13
N SER A 269 4.57 -20.53 -6.85
CA SER A 269 4.72 -20.14 -8.27
C SER A 269 3.50 -20.60 -9.09
N GLY A 270 2.93 -19.69 -9.86
CA GLY A 270 1.71 -19.87 -10.65
C GLY A 270 0.42 -19.44 -9.97
N ASP A 271 0.43 -19.16 -8.66
CA ASP A 271 -0.74 -18.61 -8.00
C ASP A 271 -0.99 -17.16 -8.43
N VAL A 272 -2.26 -16.76 -8.40
CA VAL A 272 -2.71 -15.39 -8.68
C VAL A 272 -3.37 -14.82 -7.44
N VAL A 273 -2.89 -13.68 -6.98
CA VAL A 273 -3.48 -12.93 -5.88
C VAL A 273 -4.11 -11.66 -6.43
N GLU A 274 -5.37 -11.43 -6.07
CA GLU A 274 -6.09 -10.19 -6.36
C GLU A 274 -6.54 -9.57 -5.04
N LEU A 275 -6.39 -8.27 -4.92
CA LEU A 275 -6.79 -7.56 -3.69
C LEU A 275 -7.33 -6.18 -4.02
N GLU A 276 -8.26 -5.71 -3.20
CA GLU A 276 -8.90 -4.40 -3.37
C GLU A 276 -9.24 -3.75 -2.04
N ILE A 277 -9.26 -2.43 -2.03
CA ILE A 277 -9.90 -1.61 -1.00
C ILE A 277 -10.89 -0.70 -1.71
N GLU A 278 -12.12 -0.66 -1.21
CA GLU A 278 -13.17 0.13 -1.81
C GLU A 278 -12.77 1.62 -1.93
N GLY A 279 -12.93 2.19 -3.12
CA GLY A 279 -12.51 3.56 -3.43
C GLY A 279 -11.03 3.73 -3.77
N LEU A 280 -10.15 2.80 -3.37
CA LEU A 280 -8.70 2.90 -3.57
C LEU A 280 -8.18 2.11 -4.77
N GLY A 281 -8.97 1.17 -5.30
CA GLY A 281 -8.62 0.39 -6.49
C GLY A 281 -8.31 -1.08 -6.19
N ARG A 282 -7.84 -1.78 -7.23
CA ARG A 282 -7.57 -3.22 -7.22
C ARG A 282 -6.18 -3.50 -7.76
N GLN A 283 -5.55 -4.55 -7.25
CA GLN A 283 -4.28 -5.09 -7.69
C GLN A 283 -4.44 -6.55 -8.13
N ARG A 284 -3.52 -7.03 -8.99
CA ARG A 284 -3.48 -8.43 -9.42
C ARG A 284 -2.03 -8.86 -9.66
N GLN A 285 -1.49 -9.72 -8.81
CA GLN A 285 -0.15 -10.27 -8.96
C GLN A 285 -0.20 -11.73 -9.40
N GLU A 286 0.71 -12.12 -10.29
CA GLU A 286 1.08 -13.51 -10.56
C GLU A 286 2.37 -13.84 -9.81
N LEU A 287 2.42 -14.96 -9.10
CA LEU A 287 3.61 -15.39 -8.40
C LEU A 287 4.53 -16.23 -9.29
N LYS A 288 5.84 -16.01 -9.20
CA LYS A 288 6.89 -16.78 -9.89
C LYS A 288 8.02 -17.12 -8.95
N ASP A 289 8.74 -18.18 -9.25
CA ASP A 289 9.97 -18.50 -8.51
C ASP A 289 11.07 -17.46 -8.78
N ALA A 290 11.85 -17.10 -7.74
CA ALA A 290 12.95 -16.16 -7.80
C ALA A 290 14.24 -16.77 -8.39
#